data_5c947c315e43e9f5d3da55846591dc39
#
_entry.id   5c947c315e43e9f5d3da55846591dc39
#
_cell.length_a   1.000
_cell.length_b   1.000
_cell.length_c   1.000
_cell.angle_alpha   90.00
_cell.angle_beta   90.00
_cell.angle_gamma   90.00
#
_symmetry.space_group_name_H-M   'P 1'
#
loop_
_entity.id
_entity.type
_entity.pdbx_description
1 polymer ?
#
loop_
_entity_poly.entity_id
_entity_poly.type
_entity_poly.pdbx_seq_one_letter_code
_entity_poly.pdbx_strand_id
1 'polypeptide(L)'
;MTKITVINKSNHTSVVQSIRNYIKWINRNNILNQNIKIIIHDAPISSYGYLSDCQVDFDNRHIYYSLYNIEEYLVAKKNNNIIVNRLEYALSEILYDLNYHIAQFYTLEYEKVTHKELIDHFDRFEYNIRKYSYYLTYKYLFCHNNSSTLYKDGLTLKFDSEISAHLKKAFVQFRNFIKKELEFPLKVNIHITHKELEDSYGYFQYPKFLFKYPRIVVSTHSYEQLKKEMSLFDSDLNILRILAHEIGHYQDYISDNIILDEKMSEKIADKYEDELIQKFIDQVYYVNYHEN
;
A
#
# COMPACT_ATOMS: atom_id res chain seq x y z
N MET A 1 -25.92 -8.39 2.13
CA MET A 1 -24.99 -7.30 1.76
C MET A 1 -24.61 -6.60 3.05
N THR A 2 -23.42 -6.84 3.53
CA THR A 2 -22.85 -6.23 4.73
C THR A 2 -22.55 -4.78 4.48
N LYS A 3 -22.69 -3.93 5.47
CA LYS A 3 -22.61 -2.50 5.24
C LYS A 3 -22.04 -1.78 6.46
N ILE A 4 -20.97 -1.06 6.23
CA ILE A 4 -20.54 -0.04 7.18
C ILE A 4 -21.45 1.18 7.01
N THR A 5 -22.04 1.68 8.08
CA THR A 5 -22.91 2.87 8.07
C THR A 5 -22.29 3.98 8.91
N VAL A 6 -22.47 5.23 8.48
CA VAL A 6 -21.96 6.42 9.19
C VAL A 6 -23.12 7.21 9.75
N ILE A 7 -23.17 7.32 11.08
CA ILE A 7 -24.11 8.16 11.82
C ILE A 7 -23.36 9.45 12.19
N ASN A 8 -23.85 10.58 11.67
CA ASN A 8 -23.26 11.88 11.96
C ASN A 8 -23.95 12.56 13.13
N LYS A 9 -23.19 12.88 14.17
CA LYS A 9 -23.57 13.74 15.30
C LYS A 9 -22.59 14.93 15.45
N SER A 10 -21.76 15.20 14.41
CA SER A 10 -20.74 16.24 14.39
C SER A 10 -21.19 17.44 13.53
N ASN A 11 -20.66 18.62 13.86
CA ASN A 11 -20.85 19.85 13.10
C ASN A 11 -19.86 19.97 11.91
N HIS A 12 -18.82 19.15 11.83
CA HIS A 12 -17.79 19.16 10.77
C HIS A 12 -18.27 18.45 9.50
N THR A 13 -19.29 19.02 8.83
CA THR A 13 -20.00 18.38 7.71
C THR A 13 -19.11 17.98 6.53
N SER A 14 -18.10 18.79 6.17
CA SER A 14 -17.17 18.50 5.06
C SER A 14 -16.30 17.28 5.35
N VAL A 15 -15.77 17.17 6.58
CA VAL A 15 -14.96 16.02 7.03
C VAL A 15 -15.83 14.76 7.05
N VAL A 16 -17.03 14.84 7.63
CA VAL A 16 -17.98 13.72 7.67
C VAL A 16 -18.39 13.28 6.27
N GLN A 17 -18.55 14.22 5.32
CA GLN A 17 -18.84 13.86 3.93
C GLN A 17 -17.68 13.10 3.29
N SER A 18 -16.45 13.49 3.55
CA SER A 18 -15.25 12.78 3.09
C SER A 18 -15.18 11.36 3.68
N ILE A 19 -15.46 11.20 4.96
CA ILE A 19 -15.54 9.87 5.61
C ILE A 19 -16.66 9.02 4.96
N ARG A 20 -17.82 9.59 4.67
CA ARG A 20 -18.92 8.88 3.99
C ARG A 20 -18.52 8.41 2.58
N ASN A 21 -17.78 9.22 1.84
CA ASN A 21 -17.29 8.86 0.51
C ASN A 21 -16.31 7.69 0.61
N TYR A 22 -15.42 7.74 1.58
CA TYR A 22 -14.50 6.64 1.90
C TYR A 22 -15.28 5.35 2.23
N ILE A 23 -16.25 5.41 3.14
CA ILE A 23 -17.05 4.24 3.53
C ILE A 23 -17.86 3.67 2.37
N LYS A 24 -18.34 4.51 1.44
CA LYS A 24 -18.95 4.01 0.20
C LYS A 24 -17.98 3.18 -0.64
N TRP A 25 -16.72 3.61 -0.71
CA TRP A 25 -15.67 2.87 -1.42
C TRP A 25 -15.37 1.54 -0.72
N ILE A 26 -15.19 1.51 0.61
CA ILE A 26 -15.03 0.28 1.40
C ILE A 26 -16.19 -0.70 1.15
N ASN A 27 -17.43 -0.21 1.22
CA ASN A 27 -18.62 -1.06 1.03
C ASN A 27 -18.73 -1.65 -0.39
N ARG A 28 -18.23 -0.96 -1.42
CA ARG A 28 -18.22 -1.48 -2.80
C ARG A 28 -17.30 -2.69 -2.95
N ASN A 29 -16.27 -2.77 -2.14
CA ASN A 29 -15.25 -3.82 -2.20
C ASN A 29 -15.54 -5.01 -1.27
N ASN A 30 -16.68 -5.00 -0.54
CA ASN A 30 -17.17 -6.11 0.30
C ASN A 30 -16.11 -6.68 1.26
N ILE A 31 -15.30 -5.81 1.89
CA ILE A 31 -14.17 -6.23 2.73
C ILE A 31 -14.63 -7.01 3.96
N LEU A 32 -15.82 -6.71 4.47
CA LEU A 32 -16.37 -7.29 5.71
C LEU A 32 -17.71 -7.95 5.45
N ASN A 33 -17.96 -9.09 6.12
CA ASN A 33 -19.27 -9.76 6.15
C ASN A 33 -20.13 -9.37 7.37
N GLN A 34 -19.77 -8.33 8.10
CA GLN A 34 -20.46 -7.86 9.29
C GLN A 34 -20.95 -6.42 9.13
N ASN A 35 -22.09 -6.11 9.72
CA ASN A 35 -22.57 -4.72 9.77
C ASN A 35 -21.85 -3.95 10.89
N ILE A 36 -21.22 -2.84 10.54
CA ILE A 36 -20.53 -1.95 11.48
C ILE A 36 -21.19 -0.58 11.42
N LYS A 37 -21.32 0.09 12.57
CA LYS A 37 -21.77 1.48 12.66
C LYS A 37 -20.61 2.36 13.10
N ILE A 38 -20.29 3.38 12.33
CA ILE A 38 -19.34 4.43 12.70
C ILE A 38 -20.17 5.63 13.16
N ILE A 39 -20.00 6.03 14.42
CA ILE A 39 -20.70 7.13 15.05
C ILE A 39 -19.71 8.28 15.24
N ILE A 40 -19.89 9.37 14.48
CA ILE A 40 -19.00 10.53 14.51
C ILE A 40 -19.63 11.62 15.35
N HIS A 41 -18.90 12.19 16.30
CA HIS A 41 -19.33 13.27 17.18
C HIS A 41 -18.20 14.23 17.52
N ASP A 42 -18.51 15.36 18.19
CA ASP A 42 -17.53 16.41 18.55
C ASP A 42 -17.15 16.36 20.05
N ALA A 43 -17.76 15.49 20.84
CA ALA A 43 -17.40 15.36 22.25
C ALA A 43 -16.13 14.51 22.43
N PRO A 44 -15.23 14.85 23.35
CA PRO A 44 -14.05 14.03 23.62
C PRO A 44 -14.45 12.64 24.11
N ILE A 45 -13.68 11.64 23.71
CA ILE A 45 -13.80 10.27 24.23
C ILE A 45 -12.76 10.11 25.34
N SER A 46 -13.20 9.70 26.51
CA SER A 46 -12.28 9.33 27.60
C SER A 46 -12.25 7.83 27.73
N SER A 47 -11.07 7.25 27.52
CA SER A 47 -10.82 5.82 27.69
C SER A 47 -9.60 5.65 28.60
N TYR A 48 -9.76 4.92 29.70
CA TYR A 48 -8.68 4.64 30.66
C TYR A 48 -7.92 5.88 31.17
N GLY A 49 -8.61 7.03 31.29
CA GLY A 49 -8.02 8.28 31.76
C GLY A 49 -7.22 9.08 30.72
N TYR A 50 -7.21 8.64 29.47
CA TYR A 50 -6.60 9.36 28.33
C TYR A 50 -7.69 9.80 27.35
N LEU A 51 -7.47 10.95 26.70
CA LEU A 51 -8.30 11.36 25.56
C LEU A 51 -7.92 10.51 24.35
N SER A 52 -8.92 9.94 23.70
CA SER A 52 -8.76 9.16 22.47
C SER A 52 -9.70 9.71 21.42
N ASP A 53 -9.28 9.73 20.17
CA ASP A 53 -10.16 10.10 19.05
C ASP A 53 -11.09 8.96 18.65
N CYS A 54 -10.81 7.73 19.09
CA CYS A 54 -11.58 6.56 18.69
C CYS A 54 -11.80 5.56 19.85
N GLN A 55 -12.98 4.96 19.88
CA GLN A 55 -13.33 3.86 20.78
C GLN A 55 -14.13 2.80 20.02
N VAL A 56 -13.86 1.52 20.30
CA VAL A 56 -14.57 0.39 19.68
C VAL A 56 -15.41 -0.35 20.71
N ASP A 57 -16.64 -0.63 20.33
CA ASP A 57 -17.55 -1.55 20.99
C ASP A 57 -17.72 -2.78 20.09
N PHE A 58 -16.96 -3.83 20.37
CA PHE A 58 -16.97 -5.06 19.58
C PHE A 58 -18.31 -5.81 19.67
N ASP A 59 -18.96 -5.78 20.82
CA ASP A 59 -20.21 -6.51 21.05
C ASP A 59 -21.35 -5.92 20.22
N ASN A 60 -21.46 -4.59 20.19
CA ASN A 60 -22.45 -3.87 19.39
C ASN A 60 -21.98 -3.54 17.98
N ARG A 61 -20.71 -3.83 17.65
CA ARG A 61 -20.07 -3.51 16.37
C ARG A 61 -20.13 -2.02 16.03
N HIS A 62 -19.81 -1.19 17.02
CA HIS A 62 -19.75 0.25 16.88
C HIS A 62 -18.31 0.75 16.95
N ILE A 63 -17.99 1.73 16.11
CA ILE A 63 -16.79 2.55 16.19
C ILE A 63 -17.26 3.96 16.51
N TYR A 64 -16.89 4.48 17.67
CA TYR A 64 -17.11 5.87 18.05
C TYR A 64 -15.89 6.67 17.66
N TYR A 65 -16.07 7.71 16.84
CA TYR A 65 -14.99 8.56 16.40
C TYR A 65 -15.26 10.02 16.79
N SER A 66 -14.34 10.62 17.52
CA SER A 66 -14.42 12.00 17.96
C SER A 66 -13.65 12.93 17.03
N LEU A 67 -14.29 14.00 16.58
CA LEU A 67 -13.65 15.10 15.88
C LEU A 67 -13.24 16.24 16.84
N TYR A 68 -13.16 15.99 18.13
CA TYR A 68 -12.82 16.98 19.15
C TYR A 68 -11.51 17.71 18.86
N ASN A 69 -10.48 16.99 18.40
CA ASN A 69 -9.16 17.53 18.08
C ASN A 69 -8.97 17.87 16.59
N ILE A 70 -10.03 17.93 15.79
CA ILE A 70 -9.94 18.07 14.33
C ILE A 70 -9.16 19.33 13.91
N GLU A 71 -9.24 20.41 14.68
CA GLU A 71 -8.55 21.66 14.38
C GLU A 71 -7.02 21.50 14.41
N GLU A 72 -6.50 20.60 15.25
CA GLU A 72 -5.05 20.30 15.28
C GLU A 72 -4.60 19.62 13.97
N TYR A 73 -5.43 18.74 13.41
CA TYR A 73 -5.15 18.10 12.13
C TYR A 73 -5.33 19.06 10.95
N LEU A 74 -6.23 20.02 11.06
CA LEU A 74 -6.47 21.02 10.02
C LEU A 74 -5.38 22.12 9.97
N VAL A 75 -4.44 22.16 10.92
CA VAL A 75 -3.29 23.05 10.85
C VAL A 75 -2.33 22.59 9.73
N ALA A 76 -1.96 23.52 8.84
CA ALA A 76 -1.00 23.22 7.79
C ALA A 76 0.36 22.83 8.38
N LYS A 77 0.76 21.58 8.23
CA LYS A 77 2.13 21.14 8.55
C LYS A 77 3.04 21.44 7.38
N LYS A 78 4.13 22.20 7.63
CA LYS A 78 5.30 22.22 6.77
C LYS A 78 6.20 21.06 7.18
N ASN A 79 6.35 20.08 6.31
CA ASN A 79 7.33 19.03 6.51
C ASN A 79 8.27 19.04 5.29
N ASN A 80 9.55 19.26 5.48
CA ASN A 80 10.58 19.29 4.43
C ASN A 80 10.23 20.17 3.21
N ASN A 81 9.72 21.39 3.43
CA ASN A 81 9.29 22.34 2.39
C ASN A 81 8.07 21.93 1.54
N ILE A 82 7.34 20.91 1.92
CA ILE A 82 6.09 20.52 1.25
C ILE A 82 4.93 21.13 2.03
N ILE A 83 4.11 21.95 1.36
CA ILE A 83 2.84 22.44 1.93
C ILE A 83 1.79 21.37 1.66
N VAL A 84 1.30 20.78 2.72
CA VAL A 84 0.21 19.78 2.64
C VAL A 84 -1.12 20.48 2.70
N ASN A 85 -2.07 20.01 1.88
CA ASN A 85 -3.46 20.42 2.04
C ASN A 85 -3.95 19.96 3.42
N ARG A 86 -4.45 20.93 4.20
CA ARG A 86 -4.90 20.69 5.59
C ARG A 86 -5.96 19.60 5.70
N LEU A 87 -6.91 19.62 4.77
CA LEU A 87 -7.99 18.62 4.75
C LEU A 87 -7.48 17.23 4.38
N GLU A 88 -6.56 17.13 3.42
CA GLU A 88 -5.96 15.84 3.04
C GLU A 88 -5.15 15.25 4.18
N TYR A 89 -4.39 16.07 4.90
CA TYR A 89 -3.65 15.62 6.07
C TYR A 89 -4.60 15.13 7.17
N ALA A 90 -5.59 15.95 7.57
CA ALA A 90 -6.57 15.58 8.56
C ALA A 90 -7.31 14.29 8.16
N LEU A 91 -7.71 14.19 6.88
CA LEU A 91 -8.39 13.00 6.38
C LEU A 91 -7.50 11.76 6.43
N SER A 92 -6.21 11.86 6.15
CA SER A 92 -5.29 10.72 6.22
C SER A 92 -5.17 10.16 7.64
N GLU A 93 -5.07 11.01 8.65
CA GLU A 93 -5.01 10.59 10.05
C GLU A 93 -6.34 9.96 10.49
N ILE A 94 -7.46 10.62 10.20
CA ILE A 94 -8.79 10.10 10.51
C ILE A 94 -9.04 8.74 9.86
N LEU A 95 -8.70 8.60 8.58
CA LEU A 95 -8.90 7.35 7.85
C LEU A 95 -7.99 6.26 8.35
N TYR A 96 -6.75 6.58 8.73
CA TYR A 96 -5.83 5.62 9.32
C TYR A 96 -6.41 5.04 10.61
N ASP A 97 -6.88 5.89 11.53
CA ASP A 97 -7.48 5.46 12.79
C ASP A 97 -8.75 4.63 12.58
N LEU A 98 -9.64 5.10 11.70
CA LEU A 98 -10.84 4.32 11.35
C LEU A 98 -10.49 2.96 10.75
N ASN A 99 -9.49 2.92 9.87
CA ASN A 99 -9.02 1.68 9.25
C ASN A 99 -8.36 0.73 10.25
N TYR A 100 -7.68 1.26 11.24
CA TYR A 100 -7.12 0.46 12.31
C TYR A 100 -8.20 -0.36 13.02
N HIS A 101 -9.36 0.24 13.28
CA HIS A 101 -10.48 -0.46 13.92
C HIS A 101 -11.30 -1.31 12.93
N ILE A 102 -11.45 -0.89 11.69
CA ILE A 102 -12.03 -1.73 10.62
C ILE A 102 -11.18 -2.98 10.41
N ALA A 103 -9.85 -2.85 10.43
CA ALA A 103 -8.93 -3.97 10.30
C ALA A 103 -9.00 -4.94 11.49
N GLN A 104 -9.29 -4.47 12.71
CA GLN A 104 -9.57 -5.34 13.84
C GLN A 104 -10.80 -6.21 13.59
N PHE A 105 -11.91 -5.64 13.11
CA PHE A 105 -13.11 -6.41 12.75
C PHE A 105 -12.82 -7.40 11.60
N TYR A 106 -12.01 -7.00 10.61
CA TYR A 106 -11.57 -7.89 9.55
C TYR A 106 -10.75 -9.06 10.11
N THR A 107 -9.83 -8.81 11.03
CA THR A 107 -8.98 -9.83 11.67
C THR A 107 -9.83 -10.83 12.46
N LEU A 108 -10.82 -10.37 13.22
CA LEU A 108 -11.75 -11.25 13.95
C LEU A 108 -12.47 -12.22 13.00
N GLU A 109 -12.89 -11.73 11.85
CA GLU A 109 -13.61 -12.52 10.86
C GLU A 109 -12.69 -13.47 10.09
N TYR A 110 -11.56 -12.97 9.61
CA TYR A 110 -10.62 -13.74 8.78
C TYR A 110 -9.91 -14.84 9.58
N GLU A 111 -9.39 -14.50 10.76
CA GLU A 111 -8.70 -15.44 11.66
C GLU A 111 -9.67 -16.32 12.46
N LYS A 112 -10.98 -16.01 12.41
CA LYS A 112 -12.04 -16.71 13.18
C LYS A 112 -11.78 -16.71 14.68
N VAL A 113 -11.26 -15.61 15.22
CA VAL A 113 -10.96 -15.41 16.62
C VAL A 113 -12.02 -14.52 17.28
N THR A 114 -12.18 -14.67 18.59
CA THR A 114 -13.05 -13.79 19.40
C THR A 114 -12.33 -12.48 19.69
N HIS A 115 -13.09 -11.44 20.08
CA HIS A 115 -12.46 -10.17 20.47
C HIS A 115 -11.57 -10.33 21.72
N LYS A 116 -11.89 -11.27 22.61
CA LYS A 116 -11.06 -11.58 23.76
C LYS A 116 -9.72 -12.15 23.34
N GLU A 117 -9.71 -13.12 22.44
CA GLU A 117 -8.47 -13.69 21.88
C GLU A 117 -7.65 -12.64 21.12
N LEU A 118 -8.31 -11.72 20.40
CA LEU A 118 -7.62 -10.61 19.76
C LEU A 118 -6.90 -9.71 20.76
N ILE A 119 -7.54 -9.39 21.90
CA ILE A 119 -6.97 -8.56 22.96
C ILE A 119 -5.86 -9.32 23.71
N ASP A 120 -6.12 -10.56 24.11
CA ASP A 120 -5.16 -11.38 24.88
C ASP A 120 -3.89 -11.69 24.11
N HIS A 121 -3.95 -11.71 22.77
CA HIS A 121 -2.84 -12.00 21.86
C HIS A 121 -2.60 -10.88 20.84
N PHE A 122 -2.80 -9.63 21.26
CA PHE A 122 -2.79 -8.48 20.35
C PHE A 122 -1.49 -8.37 19.54
N ASP A 123 -0.34 -8.61 20.14
CA ASP A 123 0.99 -8.53 19.49
C ASP A 123 1.08 -9.42 18.24
N ARG A 124 0.39 -10.56 18.23
CA ARG A 124 0.33 -11.48 17.10
C ARG A 124 -0.39 -10.87 15.89
N PHE A 125 -1.41 -10.04 16.14
CA PHE A 125 -2.26 -9.49 15.09
C PHE A 125 -1.91 -8.05 14.72
N GLU A 126 -1.20 -7.32 15.60
CA GLU A 126 -0.95 -5.90 15.45
C GLU A 126 -0.27 -5.54 14.13
N TYR A 127 0.71 -6.33 13.70
CA TYR A 127 1.41 -6.09 12.45
C TYR A 127 0.43 -6.08 11.25
N ASN A 128 -0.43 -7.07 11.14
CA ASN A 128 -1.41 -7.17 10.06
C ASN A 128 -2.47 -6.06 10.13
N ILE A 129 -2.96 -5.73 11.33
CA ILE A 129 -3.91 -4.64 11.55
C ILE A 129 -3.30 -3.32 11.07
N ARG A 130 -2.05 -3.02 11.45
CA ARG A 130 -1.34 -1.81 11.00
C ARG A 130 -1.09 -1.82 9.49
N LYS A 131 -0.64 -2.95 8.93
CA LYS A 131 -0.43 -3.15 7.48
C LYS A 131 -1.72 -2.83 6.71
N TYR A 132 -2.86 -3.40 7.10
CA TYR A 132 -4.15 -3.16 6.45
C TYR A 132 -4.64 -1.71 6.62
N SER A 133 -4.43 -1.11 7.78
CA SER A 133 -4.79 0.30 8.01
C SER A 133 -4.06 1.23 7.06
N TYR A 134 -2.76 1.07 6.92
CA TYR A 134 -1.96 1.83 5.95
C TYR A 134 -2.41 1.55 4.52
N TYR A 135 -2.55 0.28 4.16
CA TYR A 135 -2.96 -0.13 2.82
C TYR A 135 -4.28 0.52 2.41
N LEU A 136 -5.33 0.39 3.22
CA LEU A 136 -6.66 0.94 2.91
C LEU A 136 -6.65 2.47 2.85
N THR A 137 -5.96 3.12 3.78
CA THR A 137 -5.89 4.58 3.84
C THR A 137 -5.24 5.15 2.59
N TYR A 138 -4.05 4.67 2.25
CA TYR A 138 -3.30 5.22 1.12
C TYR A 138 -3.86 4.81 -0.22
N LYS A 139 -4.39 3.59 -0.35
CA LYS A 139 -5.07 3.15 -1.55
C LYS A 139 -6.28 4.03 -1.86
N TYR A 140 -7.12 4.34 -0.85
CA TYR A 140 -8.25 5.23 -1.05
C TYR A 140 -7.82 6.65 -1.44
N LEU A 141 -6.89 7.22 -0.69
CA LEU A 141 -6.40 8.58 -0.94
C LEU A 141 -5.78 8.70 -2.33
N PHE A 142 -5.10 7.67 -2.79
CA PHE A 142 -4.53 7.61 -4.11
C PHE A 142 -5.60 7.41 -5.20
N CYS A 143 -6.47 6.39 -5.09
CA CYS A 143 -7.44 6.03 -6.14
C CYS A 143 -8.56 7.07 -6.32
N HIS A 144 -8.92 7.81 -5.27
CA HIS A 144 -10.06 8.73 -5.30
C HIS A 144 -9.72 10.22 -5.19
N ASN A 145 -8.48 10.55 -4.85
CA ASN A 145 -8.01 11.93 -4.75
C ASN A 145 -7.08 12.30 -5.92
N ASN A 146 -7.52 12.00 -7.15
CA ASN A 146 -6.79 12.32 -8.40
C ASN A 146 -6.43 13.82 -8.57
N SER A 147 -6.90 14.69 -7.69
CA SER A 147 -6.57 16.11 -7.64
C SER A 147 -5.43 16.44 -6.67
N SER A 148 -4.85 15.45 -5.98
CA SER A 148 -3.78 15.71 -5.02
C SER A 148 -2.51 16.15 -5.72
N THR A 149 -2.07 17.36 -5.42
CA THR A 149 -0.75 17.89 -5.84
C THR A 149 0.42 17.17 -5.15
N LEU A 150 0.13 16.28 -4.20
CA LEU A 150 1.09 15.52 -3.42
C LEU A 150 1.67 14.33 -4.19
N TYR A 151 0.88 13.76 -5.10
CA TYR A 151 1.27 12.58 -5.84
C TYR A 151 1.72 12.96 -7.25
N LYS A 152 2.89 12.46 -7.60
CA LYS A 152 3.43 12.56 -8.95
C LYS A 152 3.41 11.18 -9.58
N ASP A 153 3.23 11.16 -10.87
CA ASP A 153 3.37 9.97 -11.70
C ASP A 153 4.83 9.56 -11.90
N GLY A 154 5.04 8.37 -12.38
CA GLY A 154 6.30 7.89 -12.90
C GLY A 154 7.00 6.82 -12.08
N LEU A 155 8.18 6.48 -12.57
CA LEU A 155 9.02 5.44 -12.01
C LEU A 155 10.47 5.93 -11.98
N THR A 156 11.10 5.85 -10.79
CA THR A 156 12.53 6.17 -10.63
C THR A 156 13.32 4.92 -10.32
N LEU A 157 14.55 4.88 -10.82
CA LEU A 157 15.48 3.78 -10.61
C LEU A 157 16.76 4.32 -9.97
N LYS A 158 17.15 3.73 -8.84
CA LYS A 158 18.37 4.03 -8.10
C LYS A 158 19.17 2.76 -7.92
N PHE A 159 20.49 2.86 -8.02
CA PHE A 159 21.42 1.75 -7.86
C PHE A 159 22.40 2.02 -6.73
N ASP A 160 22.79 0.97 -6.02
CA ASP A 160 23.99 1.00 -5.20
C ASP A 160 25.25 1.11 -6.11
N SER A 161 26.34 1.63 -5.55
CA SER A 161 27.61 1.83 -6.27
C SER A 161 28.17 0.54 -6.85
N GLU A 162 28.02 -0.55 -6.13
CA GLU A 162 28.57 -1.88 -6.38
C GLU A 162 27.89 -2.63 -7.54
N ILE A 163 26.72 -2.18 -7.98
CA ILE A 163 26.02 -2.81 -9.10
C ILE A 163 26.82 -2.61 -10.39
N SER A 164 27.09 -3.70 -11.10
CA SER A 164 27.86 -3.68 -12.33
C SER A 164 27.21 -2.83 -13.43
N ALA A 165 28.04 -2.27 -14.34
CA ALA A 165 27.53 -1.48 -15.47
C ALA A 165 26.61 -2.29 -16.39
N HIS A 166 26.92 -3.59 -16.59
CA HIS A 166 26.10 -4.51 -17.36
C HIS A 166 24.69 -4.63 -16.75
N LEU A 167 24.62 -4.96 -15.47
CA LEU A 167 23.34 -5.15 -14.79
C LEU A 167 22.54 -3.84 -14.69
N LYS A 168 23.20 -2.70 -14.47
CA LYS A 168 22.57 -1.37 -14.57
C LYS A 168 21.90 -1.16 -15.92
N LYS A 169 22.59 -1.56 -17.03
CA LYS A 169 22.03 -1.45 -18.38
C LYS A 169 20.80 -2.35 -18.55
N ALA A 170 20.84 -3.60 -18.07
CA ALA A 170 19.70 -4.51 -18.13
C ALA A 170 18.46 -3.94 -17.39
N PHE A 171 18.62 -3.44 -16.17
CA PHE A 171 17.54 -2.79 -15.43
C PHE A 171 17.01 -1.52 -16.13
N VAL A 172 17.86 -0.71 -16.73
CA VAL A 172 17.43 0.49 -17.47
C VAL A 172 16.63 0.10 -18.71
N GLN A 173 17.05 -0.93 -19.44
CA GLN A 173 16.31 -1.44 -20.60
C GLN A 173 14.94 -1.98 -20.16
N PHE A 174 14.90 -2.81 -19.12
CA PHE A 174 13.67 -3.34 -18.58
C PHE A 174 12.72 -2.23 -18.05
N ARG A 175 13.24 -1.25 -17.30
CA ARG A 175 12.46 -0.07 -16.90
C ARG A 175 11.85 0.67 -18.09
N ASN A 176 12.60 0.87 -19.17
CA ASN A 176 12.10 1.57 -20.36
C ASN A 176 11.01 0.77 -21.07
N PHE A 177 11.12 -0.56 -21.05
CA PHE A 177 10.10 -1.47 -21.54
C PHE A 177 8.83 -1.38 -20.67
N ILE A 178 8.91 -1.60 -19.36
CA ILE A 178 7.72 -1.59 -18.50
C ILE A 178 7.00 -0.23 -18.49
N LYS A 179 7.71 0.88 -18.69
CA LYS A 179 7.10 2.22 -18.85
C LYS A 179 6.30 2.38 -20.15
N LYS A 180 6.49 1.53 -21.13
CA LYS A 180 5.66 1.49 -22.36
C LYS A 180 4.47 0.57 -22.18
N GLU A 181 4.62 -0.51 -21.43
CA GLU A 181 3.59 -1.52 -21.23
C GLU A 181 2.59 -1.18 -20.12
N LEU A 182 3.01 -0.40 -19.11
CA LEU A 182 2.24 -0.12 -17.91
C LEU A 182 2.18 1.36 -17.59
N GLU A 183 1.08 1.76 -16.96
CA GLU A 183 0.93 3.09 -16.38
C GLU A 183 1.46 3.15 -14.95
N PHE A 184 2.05 4.30 -14.59
CA PHE A 184 2.57 4.59 -13.26
C PHE A 184 1.96 5.90 -12.74
N PRO A 185 0.64 5.93 -12.48
CA PRO A 185 -0.06 7.13 -12.04
C PRO A 185 0.37 7.61 -10.66
N LEU A 186 0.89 6.70 -9.83
CA LEU A 186 1.58 7.01 -8.59
C LEU A 186 3.06 6.70 -8.75
N LYS A 187 3.92 7.69 -8.50
CA LYS A 187 5.37 7.51 -8.58
C LYS A 187 5.82 6.38 -7.65
N VAL A 188 6.58 5.43 -8.21
CA VAL A 188 7.27 4.38 -7.47
C VAL A 188 8.79 4.55 -7.53
N ASN A 189 9.45 4.36 -6.39
CA ASN A 189 10.90 4.44 -6.29
C ASN A 189 11.48 3.03 -6.23
N ILE A 190 12.20 2.64 -7.27
CA ILE A 190 12.89 1.35 -7.35
C ILE A 190 14.34 1.53 -6.91
N HIS A 191 14.78 0.69 -5.98
CA HIS A 191 16.16 0.65 -5.49
C HIS A 191 16.76 -0.73 -5.73
N ILE A 192 17.80 -0.78 -6.53
CA ILE A 192 18.57 -1.99 -6.79
C ILE A 192 19.77 -1.99 -5.84
N THR A 193 19.83 -2.98 -4.96
CA THR A 193 20.88 -3.13 -3.95
C THR A 193 21.71 -4.40 -4.20
N HIS A 194 22.97 -4.38 -3.81
CA HIS A 194 23.84 -5.57 -3.79
C HIS A 194 23.73 -6.35 -2.47
N LYS A 195 23.04 -5.78 -1.48
CA LYS A 195 22.91 -6.36 -0.15
C LYS A 195 21.92 -7.52 -0.15
N GLU A 196 22.23 -8.54 0.61
CA GLU A 196 21.29 -9.60 0.94
C GLU A 196 20.09 -9.02 1.73
N LEU A 197 18.90 -9.53 1.46
CA LEU A 197 17.69 -9.25 2.20
C LEU A 197 17.36 -10.47 3.04
N GLU A 198 16.85 -10.28 4.27
CA GLU A 198 16.72 -11.36 5.27
C GLU A 198 15.79 -12.49 4.80
N ASP A 199 14.66 -12.18 4.17
CA ASP A 199 13.62 -13.19 3.87
C ASP A 199 13.17 -13.20 2.40
N SER A 200 13.81 -12.43 1.51
CA SER A 200 13.36 -12.30 0.12
C SER A 200 14.48 -11.83 -0.81
N TYR A 201 14.26 -11.94 -2.11
CA TYR A 201 15.11 -11.33 -3.13
C TYR A 201 14.63 -9.93 -3.54
N GLY A 202 13.42 -9.57 -3.20
CA GLY A 202 12.81 -8.26 -3.41
C GLY A 202 11.61 -8.05 -2.50
N TYR A 203 11.15 -6.80 -2.41
CA TYR A 203 9.89 -6.50 -1.75
C TYR A 203 9.28 -5.19 -2.25
N PHE A 204 7.95 -5.15 -2.28
CA PHE A 204 7.17 -3.95 -2.44
C PHE A 204 6.82 -3.37 -1.06
N GLN A 205 7.13 -2.10 -0.85
CA GLN A 205 6.85 -1.41 0.41
C GLN A 205 5.76 -0.36 0.20
N TYR A 206 4.64 -0.53 0.88
CA TYR A 206 3.59 0.48 0.97
C TYR A 206 4.11 1.76 1.63
N PRO A 207 3.61 2.94 1.21
CA PRO A 207 3.99 4.19 1.88
C PRO A 207 3.46 4.20 3.32
N LYS A 208 4.33 4.44 4.30
CA LYS A 208 3.96 4.54 5.72
C LYS A 208 3.56 5.94 6.14
N PHE A 209 3.73 6.93 5.28
CA PHE A 209 3.45 8.35 5.56
C PHE A 209 2.90 9.02 4.31
N LEU A 210 2.01 9.99 4.49
CA LEU A 210 1.32 10.72 3.43
C LEU A 210 2.24 11.29 2.33
N PHE A 211 3.50 11.57 2.66
CA PHE A 211 4.48 12.19 1.75
C PHE A 211 5.51 11.21 1.19
N LYS A 212 5.35 9.93 1.47
CA LYS A 212 6.25 8.90 0.95
C LYS A 212 5.60 8.20 -0.23
N TYR A 213 6.39 7.98 -1.26
CA TYR A 213 5.99 7.14 -2.37
C TYR A 213 6.22 5.67 -2.04
N PRO A 214 5.45 4.75 -2.63
CA PRO A 214 5.75 3.33 -2.57
C PRO A 214 7.17 3.06 -3.08
N ARG A 215 7.77 2.02 -2.56
CA ARG A 215 9.14 1.65 -2.89
C ARG A 215 9.20 0.19 -3.26
N ILE A 216 10.00 -0.10 -4.27
CA ILE A 216 10.43 -1.46 -4.60
C ILE A 216 11.92 -1.57 -4.28
N VAL A 217 12.31 -2.66 -3.64
CA VAL A 217 13.71 -3.00 -3.43
C VAL A 217 13.97 -4.33 -4.10
N VAL A 218 15.06 -4.41 -4.86
CA VAL A 218 15.51 -5.66 -5.51
C VAL A 218 16.95 -5.92 -5.11
N SER A 219 17.22 -7.09 -4.55
CA SER A 219 18.57 -7.55 -4.23
C SER A 219 19.19 -8.23 -5.43
N THR A 220 20.47 -7.94 -5.66
CA THR A 220 21.31 -8.62 -6.65
C THR A 220 22.38 -9.48 -6.00
N HIS A 221 22.23 -9.77 -4.70
CA HIS A 221 23.25 -10.52 -3.94
C HIS A 221 23.58 -11.89 -4.58
N SER A 222 22.59 -12.61 -5.07
CA SER A 222 22.76 -13.92 -5.72
C SER A 222 23.28 -13.86 -7.16
N TYR A 223 23.39 -12.68 -7.78
CA TYR A 223 23.68 -12.56 -9.20
C TYR A 223 25.00 -13.17 -9.62
N GLU A 224 26.07 -12.98 -8.84
CA GLU A 224 27.38 -13.55 -9.15
C GLU A 224 27.40 -15.09 -9.05
N GLN A 225 26.56 -15.67 -8.20
CA GLN A 225 26.38 -17.11 -8.13
C GLN A 225 25.60 -17.61 -9.36
N LEU A 226 24.49 -16.96 -9.71
CA LEU A 226 23.67 -17.31 -10.88
C LEU A 226 24.52 -17.35 -12.15
N LYS A 227 25.44 -16.40 -12.36
CA LYS A 227 26.35 -16.40 -13.52
C LYS A 227 27.31 -17.60 -13.59
N LYS A 228 27.54 -18.29 -12.49
CA LYS A 228 28.35 -19.52 -12.48
C LYS A 228 27.53 -20.75 -12.84
N GLU A 229 26.22 -20.72 -12.60
CA GLU A 229 25.30 -21.83 -12.71
C GLU A 229 24.53 -21.84 -14.04
N MET A 230 24.36 -20.67 -14.66
CA MET A 230 23.58 -20.51 -15.89
C MET A 230 24.17 -19.48 -16.84
N SER A 231 23.57 -19.31 -18.02
CA SER A 231 24.00 -18.30 -18.98
C SER A 231 23.85 -16.87 -18.40
N LEU A 232 24.62 -15.92 -18.95
CA LEU A 232 24.51 -14.51 -18.56
C LEU A 232 23.09 -13.99 -18.77
N PHE A 233 22.46 -14.39 -19.87
CA PHE A 233 21.07 -14.03 -20.18
C PHE A 233 20.09 -14.54 -19.13
N ASP A 234 20.16 -15.83 -18.78
CA ASP A 234 19.28 -16.42 -17.77
C ASP A 234 19.52 -15.79 -16.40
N SER A 235 20.76 -15.43 -16.08
CA SER A 235 21.11 -14.73 -14.84
C SER A 235 20.48 -13.33 -14.79
N ASP A 236 20.55 -12.58 -15.89
CA ASP A 236 19.90 -11.27 -16.00
C ASP A 236 18.38 -11.42 -15.85
N LEU A 237 17.77 -12.37 -16.55
CA LEU A 237 16.32 -12.61 -16.47
C LEU A 237 15.87 -12.97 -15.06
N ASN A 238 16.62 -13.82 -14.35
CA ASN A 238 16.28 -14.19 -12.97
C ASN A 238 16.19 -12.96 -12.05
N ILE A 239 17.13 -12.01 -12.18
CA ILE A 239 17.08 -10.79 -11.39
C ILE A 239 15.98 -9.84 -11.87
N LEU A 240 15.71 -9.75 -13.17
CA LEU A 240 14.63 -8.92 -13.70
C LEU A 240 13.24 -9.46 -13.34
N ARG A 241 13.08 -10.80 -13.18
CA ARG A 241 11.86 -11.44 -12.69
C ARG A 241 11.46 -10.91 -11.31
N ILE A 242 12.43 -10.74 -10.40
CA ILE A 242 12.17 -10.16 -9.08
C ILE A 242 11.53 -8.77 -9.22
N LEU A 243 12.11 -7.92 -10.09
CA LEU A 243 11.51 -6.59 -10.32
C LEU A 243 10.12 -6.69 -10.94
N ALA A 244 9.90 -7.60 -11.88
CA ALA A 244 8.59 -7.81 -12.53
C ALA A 244 7.53 -8.25 -11.51
N HIS A 245 7.88 -9.14 -10.59
CA HIS A 245 7.04 -9.58 -9.49
C HIS A 245 6.62 -8.40 -8.58
N GLU A 246 7.59 -7.61 -8.13
CA GLU A 246 7.33 -6.44 -7.28
C GLU A 246 6.53 -5.33 -8.00
N ILE A 247 6.65 -5.22 -9.32
CA ILE A 247 5.78 -4.39 -10.15
C ILE A 247 4.35 -4.93 -10.15
N GLY A 248 4.16 -6.24 -10.09
CA GLY A 248 2.84 -6.87 -9.92
C GLY A 248 2.14 -6.41 -8.63
N HIS A 249 2.85 -6.40 -7.51
CA HIS A 249 2.34 -5.85 -6.25
C HIS A 249 2.02 -4.35 -6.35
N TYR A 250 2.83 -3.58 -7.08
CA TYR A 250 2.52 -2.17 -7.34
C TYR A 250 1.24 -2.03 -8.17
N GLN A 251 1.04 -2.83 -9.22
CA GLN A 251 -0.16 -2.77 -10.06
C GLN A 251 -1.41 -3.20 -9.28
N ASP A 252 -1.31 -4.21 -8.41
CA ASP A 252 -2.38 -4.55 -7.47
C ASP A 252 -2.70 -3.37 -6.55
N TYR A 253 -1.67 -2.73 -5.99
CA TYR A 253 -1.83 -1.58 -5.09
C TYR A 253 -2.56 -0.40 -5.75
N ILE A 254 -2.27 -0.07 -7.02
CA ILE A 254 -2.92 1.03 -7.73
C ILE A 254 -4.27 0.65 -8.35
N SER A 255 -4.61 -0.63 -8.42
CA SER A 255 -5.89 -1.10 -8.95
C SER A 255 -7.07 -0.64 -8.09
N ASP A 256 -8.28 -0.58 -8.64
CA ASP A 256 -9.49 -0.23 -7.89
C ASP A 256 -9.94 -1.37 -6.94
N ASN A 257 -9.39 -2.57 -7.09
CA ASN A 257 -9.73 -3.71 -6.25
C ASN A 257 -8.99 -3.67 -4.93
N ILE A 258 -9.66 -4.07 -3.85
CA ILE A 258 -9.03 -4.26 -2.54
C ILE A 258 -8.76 -5.75 -2.36
N ILE A 259 -7.50 -6.12 -2.29
CA ILE A 259 -7.06 -7.48 -2.03
C ILE A 259 -6.28 -7.48 -0.72
N LEU A 260 -6.88 -8.06 0.31
CA LEU A 260 -6.24 -8.23 1.63
C LEU A 260 -5.70 -9.66 1.81
N ASP A 261 -6.09 -10.59 0.94
CA ASP A 261 -5.57 -11.96 0.92
C ASP A 261 -4.18 -11.98 0.27
N GLU A 262 -3.16 -12.26 1.07
CA GLU A 262 -1.76 -12.32 0.64
C GLU A 262 -1.54 -13.33 -0.48
N LYS A 263 -2.18 -14.52 -0.42
CA LYS A 263 -2.07 -15.53 -1.47
C LYS A 263 -2.64 -15.05 -2.81
N MET A 264 -3.67 -14.21 -2.77
CA MET A 264 -4.24 -13.64 -3.99
C MET A 264 -3.33 -12.54 -4.55
N SER A 265 -2.76 -11.70 -3.69
CA SER A 265 -1.78 -10.68 -4.08
C SER A 265 -0.54 -11.30 -4.71
N GLU A 266 -0.01 -12.40 -4.14
CA GLU A 266 1.10 -13.16 -4.72
C GLU A 266 0.76 -13.71 -6.11
N LYS A 267 -0.42 -14.32 -6.30
CA LYS A 267 -0.85 -14.81 -7.62
C LYS A 267 -0.94 -13.73 -8.68
N ILE A 268 -1.31 -12.52 -8.27
CA ILE A 268 -1.33 -11.37 -9.18
C ILE A 268 0.10 -10.97 -9.53
N ALA A 269 0.99 -10.91 -8.54
CA ALA A 269 2.40 -10.60 -8.76
C ALA A 269 3.07 -11.62 -9.68
N ASP A 270 2.87 -12.93 -9.46
CA ASP A 270 3.37 -14.01 -10.31
C ASP A 270 2.87 -13.89 -11.76
N LYS A 271 1.59 -13.57 -11.93
CA LYS A 271 1.03 -13.35 -13.27
C LYS A 271 1.69 -12.18 -14.01
N TYR A 272 1.88 -11.05 -13.32
CA TYR A 272 2.59 -9.89 -13.90
C TYR A 272 4.05 -10.23 -14.21
N GLU A 273 4.72 -10.99 -13.35
CA GLU A 273 6.08 -11.47 -13.59
C GLU A 273 6.17 -12.22 -14.91
N ASP A 274 5.36 -13.26 -15.08
CA ASP A 274 5.39 -14.11 -16.27
C ASP A 274 5.06 -13.31 -17.54
N GLU A 275 4.00 -12.49 -17.52
CA GLU A 275 3.57 -11.72 -18.68
C GLU A 275 4.61 -10.66 -19.08
N LEU A 276 5.20 -9.94 -18.12
CA LEU A 276 6.19 -8.88 -18.39
C LEU A 276 7.50 -9.46 -18.90
N ILE A 277 7.96 -10.54 -18.30
CA ILE A 277 9.22 -11.18 -18.74
C ILE A 277 9.06 -11.79 -20.13
N GLN A 278 7.95 -12.49 -20.39
CA GLN A 278 7.72 -13.05 -21.71
C GLN A 278 7.67 -11.95 -22.79
N LYS A 279 6.93 -10.88 -22.58
CA LYS A 279 6.88 -9.75 -23.49
C LYS A 279 8.24 -9.06 -23.65
N PHE A 280 9.01 -8.93 -22.58
CA PHE A 280 10.35 -8.35 -22.65
C PHE A 280 11.29 -9.17 -23.51
N ILE A 281 11.26 -10.50 -23.36
CA ILE A 281 12.04 -11.43 -24.21
C ILE A 281 11.64 -11.22 -25.69
N ASP A 282 10.34 -11.25 -25.97
CA ASP A 282 9.84 -11.20 -27.36
C ASP A 282 10.12 -9.85 -28.04
N GLN A 283 9.93 -8.74 -27.33
CA GLN A 283 9.95 -7.41 -27.92
C GLN A 283 11.32 -6.71 -27.84
N VAL A 284 12.13 -7.06 -26.86
CA VAL A 284 13.39 -6.34 -26.60
C VAL A 284 14.60 -7.24 -26.81
N TYR A 285 14.55 -8.46 -26.27
CA TYR A 285 15.70 -9.34 -26.34
C TYR A 285 15.88 -9.95 -27.73
N TYR A 286 14.87 -10.59 -28.30
CA TYR A 286 14.99 -11.19 -29.63
C TYR A 286 15.24 -10.18 -30.73
N VAL A 287 14.62 -9.00 -30.66
CA VAL A 287 14.83 -7.92 -31.65
C VAL A 287 16.28 -7.41 -31.62
N ASN A 288 16.88 -7.26 -30.42
CA ASN A 288 18.24 -6.70 -30.30
C ASN A 288 19.38 -7.72 -30.52
N TYR A 289 19.12 -9.02 -30.43
CA TYR A 289 20.15 -10.07 -30.50
C TYR A 289 20.08 -10.94 -31.76
N HIS A 290 19.02 -10.85 -32.55
CA HIS A 290 18.89 -11.54 -33.83
C HIS A 290 19.10 -10.64 -35.06
N GLU A 291 19.20 -9.33 -34.89
CA GLU A 291 19.53 -8.38 -35.98
C GLU A 291 21.04 -8.03 -36.07
N ASN A 292 21.88 -8.62 -35.23
CA ASN A 292 23.35 -8.52 -35.27
C ASN A 292 24.00 -9.90 -35.52
#